data_35b4052525f80abc7d1e9e1b35d99161
#
_entry.id   35b4052525f80abc7d1e9e1b35d99161
#
_cell.length_a   1.000
_cell.length_b   1.000
_cell.length_c   1.000
_cell.angle_alpha   90.00
_cell.angle_beta   90.00
_cell.angle_gamma   90.00
#
_symmetry.space_group_name_H-M   'P 1'
#
loop_
_entity.id
_entity.type
_entity.pdbx_description
1 polymer ?
#
loop_
_entity_poly.entity_id
_entity_poly.type
_entity_poly.pdbx_seq_one_letter_code
_entity_poly.pdbx_strand_id
1 'polypeptide(L)'
;MKTVKIYFVDFWDGFDPNNNFFTRLLSVKYDLVIDPVSPDYVFYSCFSFNIYKYPNAVKIYFTGENDVPDFNLADYALGFHYIDFGDRYLRFPLYLLDHYSWNDLDTLSSKSVSSDLVNRKFCNFVYSNKKNADPIRDKFFFELSKYKKVDSGGRL
;
A
#
# COMPACT_ATOMS: atom_id res chain seq x y z
N MET A 1 -19.80 -20.95 5.09
CA MET A 1 -18.44 -20.60 4.61
C MET A 1 -17.42 -21.23 5.54
N LYS A 2 -16.19 -21.43 5.11
CA LYS A 2 -15.11 -21.92 6.01
C LYS A 2 -14.73 -20.81 6.96
N THR A 3 -14.66 -21.10 8.27
CA THR A 3 -14.15 -20.17 9.28
C THR A 3 -12.63 -20.11 9.19
N VAL A 4 -12.06 -18.90 9.24
CA VAL A 4 -10.62 -18.64 9.20
C VAL A 4 -10.27 -17.59 10.26
N LYS A 5 -9.29 -17.90 11.09
CA LYS A 5 -8.79 -17.00 12.11
C LYS A 5 -7.64 -16.16 11.55
N ILE A 6 -7.81 -14.86 11.56
CA ILE A 6 -6.79 -13.91 11.08
C ILE A 6 -6.46 -12.88 12.15
N TYR A 7 -5.28 -12.31 12.05
CA TYR A 7 -4.92 -11.14 12.87
C TYR A 7 -4.00 -10.20 12.08
N PHE A 8 -3.91 -8.94 12.58
CA PHE A 8 -3.11 -7.89 11.97
C PHE A 8 -2.15 -7.30 13.00
N VAL A 9 -0.87 -7.20 12.65
CA VAL A 9 0.16 -6.60 13.51
C VAL A 9 1.10 -5.72 12.71
N ASP A 10 1.75 -4.80 13.39
CA ASP A 10 2.82 -3.97 12.82
C ASP A 10 2.39 -3.08 11.66
N PHE A 11 1.09 -2.74 11.60
CA PHE A 11 0.55 -1.75 10.69
C PHE A 11 0.75 -0.32 11.25
N TRP A 12 0.42 0.68 10.46
CA TRP A 12 0.50 2.10 10.84
C TRP A 12 -0.53 2.46 11.92
N ASP A 13 -0.28 3.57 12.59
CA ASP A 13 -1.19 4.10 13.60
C ASP A 13 -2.59 4.37 13.03
N GLY A 14 -3.63 3.90 13.72
CA GLY A 14 -5.02 4.04 13.31
C GLY A 14 -5.51 2.97 12.32
N PHE A 15 -4.70 1.96 12.02
CA PHE A 15 -5.20 0.80 11.26
C PHE A 15 -6.26 0.03 12.05
N ASP A 16 -7.43 -0.18 11.44
CA ASP A 16 -8.53 -0.95 12.06
C ASP A 16 -8.45 -2.43 11.64
N PRO A 17 -8.11 -3.35 12.56
CA PRO A 17 -8.04 -4.77 12.24
C PRO A 17 -9.40 -5.41 11.91
N ASN A 18 -10.52 -4.78 12.30
CA ASN A 18 -11.86 -5.31 12.04
C ASN A 18 -12.46 -4.82 10.73
N ASN A 19 -12.04 -3.64 10.24
CA ASN A 19 -12.59 -3.05 9.04
C ASN A 19 -11.47 -2.46 8.16
N ASN A 20 -10.94 -3.27 7.27
CA ASN A 20 -9.90 -2.89 6.33
C ASN A 20 -10.12 -3.57 4.97
N PHE A 21 -9.27 -3.29 4.00
CA PHE A 21 -9.32 -3.88 2.67
C PHE A 21 -9.31 -5.42 2.73
N PHE A 22 -8.43 -6.01 3.52
CA PHE A 22 -8.26 -7.47 3.58
C PHE A 22 -9.47 -8.15 4.21
N THR A 23 -10.01 -7.59 5.30
CA THR A 23 -11.22 -8.15 5.92
C THR A 23 -12.41 -8.09 4.99
N ARG A 24 -12.61 -6.98 4.27
CA ARG A 24 -13.70 -6.85 3.28
C ARG A 24 -13.54 -7.84 2.12
N LEU A 25 -12.33 -8.00 1.59
CA LEU A 25 -12.05 -8.92 0.49
C LEU A 25 -12.25 -10.38 0.89
N LEU A 26 -11.68 -10.77 2.02
CA LEU A 26 -11.72 -12.17 2.49
C LEU A 26 -13.10 -12.60 2.96
N SER A 27 -13.89 -11.70 3.57
CA SER A 27 -15.25 -11.99 4.02
C SER A 27 -16.23 -12.37 2.90
N VAL A 28 -15.87 -12.11 1.64
CA VAL A 28 -16.65 -12.60 0.49
C VAL A 28 -16.68 -14.13 0.41
N LYS A 29 -15.61 -14.80 0.86
CA LYS A 29 -15.45 -16.27 0.75
C LYS A 29 -15.34 -17.00 2.10
N TYR A 30 -14.98 -16.29 3.16
CA TYR A 30 -14.67 -16.88 4.46
C TYR A 30 -15.49 -16.21 5.58
N ASP A 31 -15.76 -16.98 6.62
CA ASP A 31 -16.24 -16.48 7.89
C ASP A 31 -15.02 -16.11 8.74
N LEU A 32 -14.73 -14.81 8.86
CA LEU A 32 -13.50 -14.32 9.47
C LEU A 32 -13.66 -14.12 10.98
N VAL A 33 -12.70 -14.64 11.72
CA VAL A 33 -12.54 -14.39 13.15
C VAL A 33 -11.24 -13.63 13.37
N ILE A 34 -11.34 -12.44 13.95
CA ILE A 34 -10.15 -11.66 14.37
C ILE A 34 -9.67 -12.24 15.70
N ASP A 35 -8.59 -13.02 15.65
CA ASP A 35 -8.06 -13.75 16.82
C ASP A 35 -6.64 -13.29 17.17
N PRO A 36 -6.45 -12.44 18.21
CA PRO A 36 -5.13 -11.95 18.60
C PRO A 36 -4.29 -12.98 19.35
N VAL A 37 -4.84 -14.15 19.71
CA VAL A 37 -4.17 -15.13 20.56
C VAL A 37 -3.62 -16.29 19.75
N SER A 38 -4.43 -16.85 18.85
CA SER A 38 -4.07 -18.04 18.07
C SER A 38 -4.64 -17.96 16.65
N PRO A 39 -4.17 -16.99 15.83
CA PRO A 39 -4.60 -16.87 14.45
C PRO A 39 -3.97 -17.97 13.57
N ASP A 40 -4.71 -18.38 12.54
CA ASP A 40 -4.17 -19.25 11.48
C ASP A 40 -3.25 -18.46 10.55
N TYR A 41 -3.61 -17.18 10.29
CA TYR A 41 -2.88 -16.26 9.43
C TYR A 41 -2.66 -14.92 10.12
N VAL A 42 -1.45 -14.39 10.02
CA VAL A 42 -1.12 -13.04 10.49
C VAL A 42 -0.68 -12.17 9.31
N PHE A 43 -1.44 -11.12 9.09
CA PHE A 43 -0.99 -10.03 8.22
C PHE A 43 -0.11 -9.09 9.03
N TYR A 44 1.05 -8.73 8.50
CA TYR A 44 1.96 -7.81 9.17
C TYR A 44 2.61 -6.81 8.21
N SER A 45 3.05 -5.69 8.74
CA SER A 45 3.69 -4.63 7.99
C SER A 45 5.06 -4.26 8.61
N CYS A 46 5.63 -3.12 8.22
CA CYS A 46 6.98 -2.70 8.57
C CYS A 46 7.09 -1.74 9.75
N PHE A 47 5.99 -1.44 10.49
CA PHE A 47 5.99 -0.38 11.50
C PHE A 47 6.40 -0.85 12.90
N SER A 48 6.52 -2.16 13.14
CA SER A 48 6.93 -2.72 14.44
C SER A 48 7.43 -4.16 14.29
N PHE A 49 7.56 -4.91 15.40
CA PHE A 49 8.12 -6.26 15.43
C PHE A 49 7.24 -7.26 16.19
N ASN A 50 5.94 -7.02 16.29
CA ASN A 50 5.03 -7.92 17.00
C ASN A 50 4.80 -9.24 16.26
N ILE A 51 5.13 -9.33 14.97
CA ILE A 51 5.04 -10.55 14.17
C ILE A 51 5.77 -11.74 14.81
N TYR A 52 6.85 -11.49 15.54
CA TYR A 52 7.59 -12.55 16.23
C TYR A 52 6.81 -13.24 17.37
N LYS A 53 5.70 -12.68 17.82
CA LYS A 53 4.81 -13.30 18.80
C LYS A 53 3.97 -14.45 18.21
N TYR A 54 3.96 -14.61 16.88
CA TYR A 54 3.13 -15.57 16.17
C TYR A 54 3.95 -16.59 15.36
N PRO A 55 4.79 -17.41 16.02
CA PRO A 55 5.70 -18.34 15.34
C PRO A 55 4.97 -19.41 14.53
N ASN A 56 3.76 -19.79 14.93
CA ASN A 56 3.00 -20.90 14.36
C ASN A 56 1.96 -20.46 13.29
N ALA A 57 1.73 -19.17 13.13
CA ALA A 57 0.81 -18.65 12.14
C ALA A 57 1.47 -18.52 10.77
N VAL A 58 0.70 -18.68 9.70
CA VAL A 58 1.14 -18.31 8.35
C VAL A 58 1.26 -16.78 8.28
N LYS A 59 2.43 -16.29 7.90
CA LYS A 59 2.79 -14.87 7.90
C LYS A 59 2.68 -14.27 6.52
N ILE A 60 1.81 -13.27 6.40
CA ILE A 60 1.56 -12.56 5.15
C ILE A 60 2.02 -11.11 5.31
N TYR A 61 3.14 -10.78 4.66
CA TYR A 61 3.68 -9.43 4.67
C TYR A 61 2.93 -8.52 3.72
N PHE A 62 2.65 -7.29 4.16
CA PHE A 62 2.13 -6.23 3.31
C PHE A 62 2.69 -4.87 3.73
N THR A 63 3.15 -4.09 2.77
CA THR A 63 3.51 -2.68 3.00
C THR A 63 3.22 -1.79 1.78
N GLY A 64 2.88 -0.54 2.06
CA GLY A 64 2.86 0.55 1.09
C GLY A 64 4.14 1.40 1.13
N GLU A 65 5.06 1.10 2.05
CA GLU A 65 6.33 1.80 2.21
C GLU A 65 7.41 1.19 1.28
N ASN A 66 8.51 1.92 1.11
CA ASN A 66 9.65 1.44 0.32
C ASN A 66 10.47 0.42 1.13
N ASP A 67 9.85 -0.71 1.41
CA ASP A 67 10.42 -1.82 2.18
C ASP A 67 10.18 -3.13 1.45
N VAL A 68 11.20 -3.99 1.41
CA VAL A 68 11.20 -5.26 0.67
C VAL A 68 10.89 -6.40 1.64
N PRO A 69 9.98 -7.33 1.30
CA PRO A 69 9.68 -8.46 2.17
C PRO A 69 10.91 -9.35 2.42
N ASP A 70 11.12 -9.70 3.69
CA ASP A 70 12.07 -10.75 4.08
C ASP A 70 11.38 -12.12 4.04
N PHE A 71 11.66 -12.93 3.04
CA PHE A 71 11.09 -14.27 2.87
C PHE A 71 11.70 -15.33 3.79
N ASN A 72 12.65 -14.99 4.65
CA ASN A 72 13.02 -15.84 5.79
C ASN A 72 11.97 -15.73 6.92
N LEU A 73 11.23 -14.63 6.98
CA LEU A 73 10.17 -14.39 7.96
C LEU A 73 8.78 -14.55 7.34
N ALA A 74 8.54 -13.96 6.17
CA ALA A 74 7.25 -14.00 5.48
C ALA A 74 7.05 -15.33 4.75
N ASP A 75 5.92 -16.00 4.94
CA ASP A 75 5.50 -17.12 4.10
C ASP A 75 5.00 -16.61 2.75
N TYR A 76 4.23 -15.52 2.76
CA TYR A 76 3.72 -14.82 1.59
C TYR A 76 3.89 -13.31 1.73
N ALA A 77 3.95 -12.61 0.61
CA ALA A 77 4.02 -11.16 0.63
C ALA A 77 3.23 -10.50 -0.50
N LEU A 78 2.68 -9.33 -0.17
CA LEU A 78 2.04 -8.41 -1.11
C LEU A 78 2.80 -7.08 -1.07
N GLY A 79 3.22 -6.58 -2.22
CA GLY A 79 3.96 -5.33 -2.32
C GLY A 79 3.98 -4.81 -3.75
N PHE A 80 4.63 -3.67 -3.98
CA PHE A 80 4.66 -3.07 -5.30
C PHE A 80 5.99 -3.27 -6.06
N HIS A 81 6.96 -3.89 -5.43
CA HIS A 81 8.25 -4.20 -6.05
C HIS A 81 8.12 -5.21 -7.20
N TYR A 82 9.04 -5.15 -8.14
CA TYR A 82 9.15 -6.15 -9.19
C TYR A 82 10.01 -7.33 -8.69
N ILE A 83 9.34 -8.24 -7.96
CA ILE A 83 9.95 -9.47 -7.43
C ILE A 83 9.26 -10.64 -8.12
N ASP A 84 10.04 -11.59 -8.60
CA ASP A 84 9.56 -12.90 -9.05
C ASP A 84 9.95 -13.94 -8.01
N PHE A 85 8.98 -14.41 -7.23
CA PHE A 85 9.16 -15.43 -6.21
C PHE A 85 8.00 -16.44 -6.21
N GLY A 86 7.59 -16.84 -7.40
CA GLY A 86 6.52 -17.80 -7.62
C GLY A 86 5.20 -17.39 -6.97
N ASP A 87 4.54 -18.33 -6.32
CA ASP A 87 3.25 -18.15 -5.65
C ASP A 87 3.35 -17.46 -4.27
N ARG A 88 4.57 -17.20 -3.78
CA ARG A 88 4.79 -16.56 -2.48
C ARG A 88 4.75 -15.04 -2.54
N TYR A 89 4.81 -14.43 -3.72
CA TYR A 89 4.75 -12.98 -3.88
C TYR A 89 3.68 -12.56 -4.89
N LEU A 90 2.83 -11.62 -4.49
CA LEU A 90 1.90 -10.94 -5.37
C LEU A 90 2.26 -9.46 -5.45
N ARG A 91 2.56 -8.99 -6.67
CA ARG A 91 2.71 -7.56 -6.89
C ARG A 91 1.36 -6.86 -6.77
N PHE A 92 1.21 -6.09 -5.70
CA PHE A 92 -0.03 -5.44 -5.32
C PHE A 92 0.22 -3.95 -5.03
N PRO A 93 0.13 -3.08 -6.03
CA PRO A 93 0.34 -1.64 -5.87
C PRO A 93 -0.65 -1.01 -4.89
N LEU A 94 -0.18 -0.04 -4.10
CA LEU A 94 -0.93 0.56 -3.00
C LEU A 94 -2.28 1.15 -3.41
N TYR A 95 -2.40 1.69 -4.62
CA TYR A 95 -3.67 2.25 -5.12
C TYR A 95 -4.82 1.23 -5.21
N LEU A 96 -4.52 -0.07 -5.20
CA LEU A 96 -5.53 -1.13 -5.19
C LEU A 96 -6.19 -1.34 -3.82
N LEU A 97 -5.66 -0.76 -2.75
CA LEU A 97 -6.26 -0.83 -1.41
C LEU A 97 -7.53 0.01 -1.27
N ASP A 98 -7.65 1.07 -2.05
CA ASP A 98 -8.79 1.96 -1.97
C ASP A 98 -9.93 1.45 -2.86
N HIS A 99 -11.14 1.35 -2.29
CA HIS A 99 -12.32 0.94 -3.04
C HIS A 99 -12.70 1.91 -4.18
N TYR A 100 -12.27 3.17 -4.10
CA TYR A 100 -12.41 4.13 -5.20
C TYR A 100 -11.54 3.76 -6.41
N SER A 101 -10.41 3.13 -6.18
CA SER A 101 -9.47 2.75 -7.23
C SER A 101 -10.04 1.71 -8.21
N TRP A 102 -10.95 0.84 -7.77
CA TRP A 102 -11.60 -0.13 -8.65
C TRP A 102 -12.50 0.56 -9.69
N ASN A 103 -13.30 1.55 -9.25
CA ASN A 103 -14.11 2.37 -10.16
C ASN A 103 -13.23 3.27 -11.04
N ASP A 104 -12.09 3.72 -10.52
CA ASP A 104 -11.14 4.56 -11.26
C ASP A 104 -10.40 3.78 -12.34
N LEU A 105 -10.12 2.49 -12.17
CA LEU A 105 -9.53 1.64 -13.19
C LEU A 105 -10.43 1.52 -14.42
N ASP A 106 -11.74 1.31 -14.24
CA ASP A 106 -12.70 1.28 -15.32
C ASP A 106 -12.79 2.64 -16.00
N THR A 107 -12.79 3.73 -15.23
CA THR A 107 -12.78 5.10 -15.74
C THR A 107 -11.49 5.40 -16.52
N LEU A 108 -10.33 4.96 -16.03
CA LEU A 108 -9.04 5.16 -16.72
C LEU A 108 -8.95 4.37 -18.02
N SER A 109 -9.46 3.15 -18.05
CA SER A 109 -9.45 2.30 -19.24
C SER A 109 -10.40 2.82 -20.33
N SER A 110 -11.45 3.53 -19.95
CA SER A 110 -12.44 4.11 -20.87
C SER A 110 -12.15 5.55 -21.31
N LYS A 111 -11.16 6.23 -20.72
CA LYS A 111 -10.80 7.60 -21.07
C LYS A 111 -10.17 7.68 -22.46
N SER A 112 -10.83 8.38 -23.36
CA SER A 112 -10.20 8.86 -24.61
C SER A 112 -9.26 10.02 -24.31
N VAL A 113 -8.14 10.08 -25.00
CA VAL A 113 -7.20 11.21 -24.93
C VAL A 113 -7.86 12.41 -25.63
N SER A 114 -8.23 13.44 -24.85
CA SER A 114 -8.76 14.68 -25.42
C SER A 114 -7.63 15.59 -25.92
N SER A 115 -7.93 16.45 -26.90
CA SER A 115 -6.99 17.48 -27.42
C SER A 115 -6.53 18.46 -26.34
N ASP A 116 -7.29 18.63 -25.27
CA ASP A 116 -6.95 19.52 -24.14
C ASP A 116 -5.71 19.07 -23.37
N LEU A 117 -5.30 17.81 -23.54
CA LEU A 117 -4.05 17.30 -22.98
C LEU A 117 -2.81 17.90 -23.61
N VAL A 118 -2.93 18.59 -24.76
CA VAL A 118 -1.81 19.25 -25.44
C VAL A 118 -1.42 20.57 -24.74
N ASN A 119 -2.36 21.22 -24.06
CA ASN A 119 -2.14 22.50 -23.35
C ASN A 119 -1.73 22.31 -21.88
N ARG A 120 -0.93 21.32 -21.58
CA ARG A 120 -0.48 21.06 -20.22
C ARG A 120 0.53 22.08 -19.75
N LYS A 121 0.47 22.43 -18.46
CA LYS A 121 1.54 23.15 -17.77
C LYS A 121 2.80 22.29 -17.73
N PHE A 122 3.94 22.95 -17.53
CA PHE A 122 5.26 22.30 -17.57
C PHE A 122 5.40 21.14 -16.60
N CYS A 123 5.08 21.38 -15.33
CA CYS A 123 5.21 20.40 -14.26
C CYS A 123 4.22 20.67 -13.14
N ASN A 124 3.70 19.61 -12.56
CA ASN A 124 2.91 19.67 -11.33
C ASN A 124 3.62 18.86 -10.26
N PHE A 125 3.78 19.45 -9.07
CA PHE A 125 4.44 18.83 -7.93
C PHE A 125 3.47 18.81 -6.73
N VAL A 126 2.92 17.62 -6.42
CA VAL A 126 1.97 17.45 -5.33
C VAL A 126 2.63 16.68 -4.20
N TYR A 127 2.84 17.37 -3.08
CA TYR A 127 3.56 16.82 -1.96
C TYR A 127 3.17 17.52 -0.65
N SER A 128 2.82 16.77 0.39
CA SER A 128 2.33 17.32 1.67
C SER A 128 3.05 16.74 2.90
N ASN A 129 3.69 15.58 2.79
CA ASN A 129 4.34 14.94 3.93
C ASN A 129 5.80 15.41 4.06
N LYS A 130 6.07 16.28 5.05
CA LYS A 130 7.44 16.76 5.36
C LYS A 130 8.12 15.97 6.48
N LYS A 131 7.35 15.35 7.38
CA LYS A 131 7.88 14.80 8.63
C LYS A 131 8.86 13.65 8.42
N ASN A 132 8.58 12.78 7.44
CA ASN A 132 9.35 11.56 7.17
C ASN A 132 9.90 11.53 5.74
N ALA A 133 10.03 12.69 5.10
CA ALA A 133 10.45 12.77 3.72
C ALA A 133 11.91 13.17 3.59
N ASP A 134 12.58 12.64 2.59
CA ASP A 134 13.92 13.06 2.22
C ASP A 134 13.90 14.53 1.76
N PRO A 135 14.77 15.42 2.30
CA PRO A 135 14.90 16.80 1.89
C PRO A 135 15.18 17.01 0.38
N ILE A 136 15.61 15.97 -0.31
CA ILE A 136 15.87 16.02 -1.77
C ILE A 136 14.61 16.40 -2.56
N ARG A 137 13.41 16.10 -2.06
CA ARG A 137 12.15 16.47 -2.71
C ARG A 137 11.98 17.99 -2.79
N ASP A 138 12.19 18.68 -1.67
CA ASP A 138 12.11 20.14 -1.62
C ASP A 138 13.21 20.78 -2.48
N LYS A 139 14.44 20.28 -2.39
CA LYS A 139 15.56 20.73 -3.22
C LYS A 139 15.23 20.59 -4.70
N PHE A 140 14.71 19.44 -5.13
CA PHE A 140 14.32 19.19 -6.51
C PHE A 140 13.26 20.19 -6.98
N PHE A 141 12.23 20.44 -6.18
CA PHE A 141 11.19 21.43 -6.50
C PHE A 141 11.78 22.81 -6.73
N PHE A 142 12.62 23.30 -5.81
CA PHE A 142 13.21 24.64 -5.92
C PHE A 142 14.20 24.75 -7.08
N GLU A 143 15.01 23.74 -7.34
CA GLU A 143 15.95 23.74 -8.46
C GLU A 143 15.21 23.70 -9.80
N LEU A 144 14.20 22.85 -9.93
CA LEU A 144 13.39 22.77 -11.15
C LEU A 144 12.60 24.07 -11.40
N SER A 145 12.13 24.72 -10.33
CA SER A 145 11.39 25.98 -10.41
C SER A 145 12.23 27.16 -10.90
N LYS A 146 13.58 27.09 -10.76
CA LYS A 146 14.50 28.09 -11.34
C LYS A 146 14.54 28.01 -12.87
N TYR A 147 14.37 26.80 -13.42
CA TYR A 147 14.35 26.61 -14.87
C TYR A 147 13.02 27.02 -15.48
N LYS A 148 11.90 26.57 -14.93
CA LYS A 148 10.56 26.90 -15.38
C LYS A 148 9.56 26.71 -14.23
N LYS A 149 8.49 27.54 -14.22
CA LYS A 149 7.48 27.48 -13.17
C LYS A 149 6.94 26.06 -12.99
N VAL A 150 7.02 25.55 -11.75
CA VAL A 150 6.36 24.32 -11.29
C VAL A 150 5.13 24.70 -10.49
N ASP A 151 3.97 24.12 -10.85
CA ASP A 151 2.75 24.31 -10.06
C ASP A 151 2.71 23.31 -8.91
N SER A 152 2.42 23.79 -7.68
CA SER A 152 2.30 22.94 -6.51
C SER A 152 0.87 22.94 -6.00
N GLY A 153 0.28 21.75 -5.87
CA GLY A 153 -0.99 21.52 -5.19
C GLY A 153 -0.84 21.04 -3.74
N GLY A 154 0.41 20.91 -3.26
CA GLY A 154 0.73 20.45 -1.91
C GLY A 154 1.05 21.57 -0.93
N ARG A 155 1.61 21.19 0.23
CA ARG A 155 2.04 22.11 1.30
C ARG A 155 3.55 22.32 1.24
N LEU A 156 4.02 22.95 0.20
CA LEU A 156 5.41 23.40 0.09
C LEU A 156 5.59 24.76 0.74
#